data_b32d9104b6d6112bc0127ae966fb32b0
#
_entry.id   b32d9104b6d6112bc0127ae966fb32b0
#
_cell.length_a   1.000
_cell.length_b   1.000
_cell.length_c   1.000
_cell.angle_alpha   90.00
_cell.angle_beta   90.00
_cell.angle_gamma   90.00
#
_symmetry.space_group_name_H-M   'P 1'
#
loop_
_entity.id
_entity.type
_entity.pdbx_description
1 polymer ?
#
loop_
_entity_poly.entity_id
_entity_poly.type
_entity_poly.pdbx_seq_one_letter_code
_entity_poly.pdbx_strand_id
1 'polypeptide(L)'
;MALSDLQKLFVVSTATQMWQQDLLMNTYFQGSAVGANLRNMMLGRQPIKPLTNPFDEAITGRLRSDSAAIRRAGKNVQEASAMVGIAAGAVGTIKSVLVEMQSIAQQIKDGDLTYSADVANQYNSLRDSIKPIIEGTYHNGIALLDKNQWGTDQISAEGKVYIQSLLGTRAAGGGFDVVFQELDKAGLEALSGANLENDPAGSLQAELDKLSKYVSDMNNLEEIYSQRTGGLQYQATALDSQADLLDRAVDARRQAPTLSLEEILIRLLLRQTGTLIDETS
;
A
#
# COMPACT_ATOMS: atom_id res chain seq x y z
N MET A 1 5.24 30.98 47.71
CA MET A 1 5.92 32.28 47.69
C MET A 1 5.52 33.01 46.43
N ALA A 2 4.87 34.14 46.51
CA ALA A 2 4.54 34.96 45.34
C ALA A 2 5.82 35.67 44.87
N LEU A 3 6.10 35.62 43.58
CA LEU A 3 7.21 36.33 42.94
C LEU A 3 7.01 37.85 43.17
N SER A 4 8.09 38.58 43.55
CA SER A 4 8.06 40.02 43.63
C SER A 4 7.82 40.64 42.25
N ASP A 5 7.25 41.86 42.21
CA ASP A 5 6.92 42.51 40.92
C ASP A 5 8.15 42.76 40.05
N LEU A 6 9.32 42.95 40.66
CA LEU A 6 10.61 43.00 39.96
C LEU A 6 11.00 41.66 39.30
N GLN A 7 10.73 40.53 39.97
CA GLN A 7 10.99 39.20 39.40
C GLN A 7 10.02 38.89 38.25
N LYS A 8 8.76 39.30 38.35
CA LYS A 8 7.78 39.18 37.26
C LYS A 8 8.20 40.01 36.04
N LEU A 9 8.65 41.26 36.27
CA LEU A 9 9.13 42.14 35.20
C LEU A 9 10.36 41.56 34.49
N PHE A 10 11.29 40.98 35.26
CA PHE A 10 12.48 40.36 34.73
C PHE A 10 12.14 39.10 33.88
N VAL A 11 11.22 38.28 34.38
CA VAL A 11 10.75 37.08 33.63
C VAL A 11 10.04 37.48 32.33
N VAL A 12 9.18 38.51 32.36
CA VAL A 12 8.48 39.01 31.16
C VAL A 12 9.48 39.64 30.18
N SER A 13 10.44 40.42 30.64
CA SER A 13 11.48 41.02 29.79
C SER A 13 12.35 39.96 29.13
N THR A 14 12.78 38.95 29.89
CA THR A 14 13.61 37.84 29.36
C THR A 14 12.82 36.99 28.36
N ALA A 15 11.55 36.70 28.67
CA ALA A 15 10.69 35.96 27.76
C ALA A 15 10.44 36.72 26.45
N THR A 16 10.26 38.05 26.52
CA THR A 16 10.07 38.89 25.32
C THR A 16 11.34 38.98 24.49
N GLN A 17 12.52 39.06 25.09
CA GLN A 17 13.79 39.03 24.39
C GLN A 17 14.03 37.68 23.72
N MET A 18 13.75 36.57 24.41
CA MET A 18 13.87 35.23 23.84
C MET A 18 12.89 35.04 22.66
N TRP A 19 11.67 35.54 22.78
CA TRP A 19 10.67 35.51 21.72
C TRP A 19 11.08 36.34 20.49
N GLN A 20 11.64 37.52 20.71
CA GLN A 20 12.17 38.38 19.64
C GLN A 20 13.37 37.74 18.94
N GLN A 21 14.28 37.10 19.70
CA GLN A 21 15.41 36.35 19.14
C GLN A 21 14.91 35.14 18.33
N ASP A 22 13.92 34.40 18.81
CA ASP A 22 13.35 33.25 18.12
C ASP A 22 12.63 33.68 16.82
N LEU A 23 11.93 34.81 16.84
CA LEU A 23 11.29 35.39 15.67
C LEU A 23 12.29 35.87 14.63
N LEU A 24 13.38 36.50 15.03
CA LEU A 24 14.46 36.95 14.15
C LEU A 24 15.20 35.75 13.55
N MET A 25 15.54 34.74 14.36
CA MET A 25 16.16 33.50 13.90
C MET A 25 15.25 32.76 12.93
N ASN A 26 13.95 32.69 13.19
CA ASN A 26 12.99 32.01 12.33
C ASN A 26 12.81 32.75 10.98
N THR A 27 12.83 34.08 10.98
CA THR A 27 12.63 34.91 9.77
C THR A 27 13.88 34.96 8.87
N TYR A 28 15.07 35.05 9.45
CA TYR A 28 16.34 35.15 8.71
C TYR A 28 16.91 33.80 8.28
N PHE A 29 16.59 32.71 8.98
CA PHE A 29 17.14 31.39 8.73
C PHE A 29 16.15 30.37 8.19
N GLN A 30 14.89 30.77 7.95
CA GLN A 30 13.91 29.91 7.26
C GLN A 30 14.43 29.61 5.85
N GLY A 31 14.73 28.33 5.60
CA GLY A 31 15.20 27.85 4.29
C GLY A 31 16.72 27.83 4.11
N SER A 32 17.52 28.36 5.06
CA SER A 32 18.99 28.23 4.98
C SER A 32 19.50 26.95 5.65
N ALA A 33 20.55 26.35 5.08
CA ALA A 33 21.25 25.20 5.68
C ALA A 33 21.80 25.52 7.10
N VAL A 34 22.15 26.77 7.35
CA VAL A 34 22.63 27.27 8.66
C VAL A 34 21.53 27.26 9.69
N GLY A 35 20.32 27.75 9.34
CA GLY A 35 19.15 27.73 10.24
C GLY A 35 18.68 26.32 10.56
N ALA A 36 18.69 25.41 9.59
CA ALA A 36 18.38 24.01 9.81
C ALA A 36 19.41 23.33 10.74
N ASN A 37 20.70 23.64 10.60
CA ASN A 37 21.77 23.11 11.44
C ASN A 37 21.70 23.65 12.87
N LEU A 38 21.42 24.94 13.06
CA LEU A 38 21.22 25.55 14.39
C LEU A 38 20.01 24.93 15.11
N ARG A 39 18.90 24.74 14.40
CA ARG A 39 17.72 24.08 14.94
C ARG A 39 18.00 22.63 15.35
N ASN A 40 18.75 21.88 14.53
CA ASN A 40 19.15 20.52 14.85
C ASN A 40 20.10 20.46 16.08
N MET A 41 21.03 21.39 16.21
CA MET A 41 21.87 21.51 17.40
C MET A 41 21.04 21.80 18.67
N MET A 42 20.08 22.71 18.61
CA MET A 42 19.19 23.01 19.75
C MET A 42 18.30 21.82 20.14
N LEU A 43 17.93 20.97 19.18
CA LEU A 43 17.15 19.75 19.40
C LEU A 43 18.01 18.53 19.75
N GLY A 44 19.33 18.69 19.95
CA GLY A 44 20.27 17.60 20.24
C GLY A 44 20.47 16.63 19.06
N ARG A 45 20.07 17.04 17.86
CA ARG A 45 20.28 16.27 16.63
C ARG A 45 21.60 16.66 15.99
N GLN A 46 22.32 15.68 15.44
CA GLN A 46 23.57 15.99 14.73
C GLN A 46 23.31 16.95 13.56
N PRO A 47 24.12 18.04 13.41
CA PRO A 47 23.96 18.97 12.31
C PRO A 47 24.19 18.25 10.98
N ILE A 48 23.30 18.49 10.03
CA ILE A 48 23.45 17.97 8.67
C ILE A 48 24.57 18.77 8.01
N LYS A 49 25.76 18.18 7.86
CA LYS A 49 26.85 18.82 7.13
C LYS A 49 26.47 18.96 5.66
N PRO A 50 26.56 20.16 5.06
CA PRO A 50 26.40 20.29 3.62
C PRO A 50 27.50 19.48 2.92
N LEU A 51 27.13 18.73 1.88
CA LEU A 51 28.09 18.02 1.05
C LEU A 51 28.93 19.08 0.32
N THR A 52 30.23 19.10 0.59
CA THR A 52 31.16 20.06 -0.02
C THR A 52 31.57 19.68 -1.43
N ASN A 53 31.30 18.45 -1.84
CA ASN A 53 31.60 17.93 -3.18
C ASN A 53 30.31 17.94 -4.03
N PRO A 54 30.26 18.72 -5.14
CA PRO A 54 29.11 18.75 -6.05
C PRO A 54 28.74 17.36 -6.60
N PHE A 55 29.71 16.47 -6.75
CA PHE A 55 29.49 15.11 -7.23
C PHE A 55 28.74 14.26 -6.17
N ASP A 56 29.10 14.38 -4.90
CA ASP A 56 28.41 13.69 -3.81
C ASP A 56 27.00 14.25 -3.61
N GLU A 57 26.81 15.54 -3.81
CA GLU A 57 25.48 16.16 -3.78
C GLU A 57 24.58 15.65 -4.92
N ALA A 58 25.12 15.56 -6.13
CA ALA A 58 24.40 15.01 -7.28
C ALA A 58 23.98 13.54 -7.08
N ILE A 59 24.91 12.70 -6.56
CA ILE A 59 24.60 11.29 -6.25
C ILE A 59 23.54 11.20 -5.14
N THR A 60 23.68 12.00 -4.09
CA THR A 60 22.72 12.01 -2.97
C THR A 60 21.35 12.50 -3.43
N GLY A 61 21.30 13.51 -4.29
CA GLY A 61 20.07 13.98 -4.93
C GLY A 61 19.41 12.90 -5.76
N ARG A 62 20.18 12.15 -6.54
CA ARG A 62 19.70 11.02 -7.33
C ARG A 62 19.14 9.90 -6.45
N LEU A 63 19.87 9.48 -5.41
CA LEU A 63 19.42 8.43 -4.48
C LEU A 63 18.10 8.80 -3.80
N ARG A 64 17.91 10.06 -3.40
CA ARG A 64 16.66 10.55 -2.82
C ARG A 64 15.50 10.52 -3.83
N SER A 65 15.77 10.94 -5.06
CA SER A 65 14.78 10.88 -6.13
C SER A 65 14.34 9.44 -6.39
N ASP A 66 15.30 8.52 -6.43
CA ASP A 66 15.05 7.10 -6.66
C ASP A 66 14.30 6.48 -5.46
N SER A 67 14.68 6.79 -4.21
CA SER A 67 13.94 6.38 -3.01
C SER A 67 12.49 6.85 -3.03
N ALA A 68 12.26 8.14 -3.33
CA ALA A 68 10.92 8.70 -3.42
C ALA A 68 10.08 8.05 -4.53
N ALA A 69 10.70 7.68 -5.65
CA ALA A 69 10.02 6.99 -6.74
C ALA A 69 9.68 5.54 -6.39
N ILE A 70 10.60 4.81 -5.72
CA ILE A 70 10.35 3.45 -5.23
C ILE A 70 9.24 3.44 -4.17
N ARG A 71 9.20 4.42 -3.24
CA ARG A 71 8.10 4.54 -2.27
C ARG A 71 6.74 4.76 -2.95
N ARG A 72 6.69 5.58 -4.01
CA ARG A 72 5.46 5.74 -4.81
C ARG A 72 5.05 4.44 -5.47
N ALA A 73 6.02 3.72 -6.06
CA ALA A 73 5.78 2.41 -6.63
C ALA A 73 5.26 1.40 -5.60
N GLY A 74 5.83 1.37 -4.39
CA GLY A 74 5.35 0.57 -3.26
C GLY A 74 3.89 0.86 -2.91
N LYS A 75 3.50 2.14 -2.85
CA LYS A 75 2.10 2.54 -2.61
C LYS A 75 1.17 2.07 -3.73
N ASN A 76 1.56 2.21 -4.99
CA ASN A 76 0.76 1.72 -6.11
C ASN A 76 0.54 0.20 -6.05
N VAL A 77 1.57 -0.55 -5.62
CA VAL A 77 1.46 -2.01 -5.42
C VAL A 77 0.58 -2.34 -4.22
N GLN A 78 0.61 -1.55 -3.13
CA GLN A 78 -0.33 -1.70 -2.00
C GLN A 78 -1.78 -1.45 -2.42
N GLU A 79 -2.03 -0.42 -3.24
CA GLU A 79 -3.36 -0.17 -3.80
C GLU A 79 -3.83 -1.32 -4.69
N ALA A 80 -2.93 -1.87 -5.52
CA ALA A 80 -3.22 -3.06 -6.31
C ALA A 80 -3.57 -4.27 -5.43
N SER A 81 -2.85 -4.48 -4.33
CA SER A 81 -3.15 -5.53 -3.35
C SER A 81 -4.54 -5.33 -2.72
N ALA A 82 -4.87 -4.10 -2.33
CA ALA A 82 -6.18 -3.78 -1.77
C ALA A 82 -7.31 -4.04 -2.78
N MET A 83 -7.10 -3.65 -4.04
CA MET A 83 -8.03 -3.88 -5.15
C MET A 83 -8.31 -5.37 -5.36
N VAL A 84 -7.26 -6.20 -5.42
CA VAL A 84 -7.40 -7.67 -5.54
C VAL A 84 -8.05 -8.26 -4.29
N GLY A 85 -7.75 -7.75 -3.09
CA GLY A 85 -8.35 -8.17 -1.84
C GLY A 85 -9.86 -7.90 -1.79
N ILE A 86 -10.33 -6.76 -2.31
CA ILE A 86 -11.76 -6.44 -2.44
C ILE A 86 -12.44 -7.43 -3.38
N ALA A 87 -11.83 -7.72 -4.53
CA ALA A 87 -12.36 -8.70 -5.46
C ALA A 87 -12.41 -10.12 -4.86
N ALA A 88 -11.38 -10.52 -4.11
CA ALA A 88 -11.35 -11.80 -3.37
C ALA A 88 -12.49 -11.89 -2.36
N GLY A 89 -12.70 -10.84 -1.57
CA GLY A 89 -13.79 -10.78 -0.59
C GLY A 89 -15.18 -10.89 -1.22
N ALA A 90 -15.39 -10.21 -2.35
CA ALA A 90 -16.66 -10.30 -3.10
C ALA A 90 -16.89 -11.71 -3.67
N VAL A 91 -15.85 -12.33 -4.25
CA VAL A 91 -15.90 -13.73 -4.75
C VAL A 91 -16.20 -14.71 -3.61
N GLY A 92 -15.56 -14.53 -2.44
CA GLY A 92 -15.83 -15.32 -1.23
C GLY A 92 -17.29 -15.19 -0.75
N THR A 93 -17.87 -13.99 -0.84
CA THR A 93 -19.27 -13.75 -0.51
C THR A 93 -20.20 -14.46 -1.50
N ILE A 94 -19.95 -14.35 -2.81
CA ILE A 94 -20.70 -15.05 -3.86
C ILE A 94 -20.62 -16.57 -3.65
N LYS A 95 -19.42 -17.10 -3.37
CA LYS A 95 -19.22 -18.51 -3.05
C LYS A 95 -20.10 -18.95 -1.87
N SER A 96 -20.14 -18.18 -0.79
CA SER A 96 -20.95 -18.50 0.39
C SER A 96 -22.43 -18.58 0.04
N VAL A 97 -22.94 -17.65 -0.77
CA VAL A 97 -24.33 -17.69 -1.28
C VAL A 97 -24.58 -18.93 -2.13
N LEU A 98 -23.66 -19.26 -3.04
CA LEU A 98 -23.79 -20.46 -3.88
C LEU A 98 -23.77 -21.76 -3.08
N VAL A 99 -22.96 -21.85 -2.02
CA VAL A 99 -22.91 -22.99 -1.11
C VAL A 99 -24.23 -23.13 -0.34
N GLU A 100 -24.84 -22.03 0.07
CA GLU A 100 -26.15 -22.04 0.72
C GLU A 100 -27.25 -22.51 -0.26
N MET A 101 -27.24 -22.01 -1.50
CA MET A 101 -28.10 -22.46 -2.56
C MET A 101 -27.93 -23.97 -2.85
N GLN A 102 -26.68 -24.44 -2.90
CA GLN A 102 -26.35 -25.86 -3.09
C GLN A 102 -26.87 -26.72 -1.93
N SER A 103 -26.78 -26.22 -0.70
CA SER A 103 -27.31 -26.91 0.48
C SER A 103 -28.82 -27.10 0.40
N ILE A 104 -29.56 -26.07 -0.02
CA ILE A 104 -31.01 -26.16 -0.20
C ILE A 104 -31.33 -27.21 -1.27
N ALA A 105 -30.69 -27.17 -2.41
CA ALA A 105 -30.91 -28.11 -3.51
C ALA A 105 -30.58 -29.57 -3.10
N GLN A 106 -29.49 -29.76 -2.34
CA GLN A 106 -29.08 -31.07 -1.85
C GLN A 106 -30.07 -31.65 -0.82
N GLN A 107 -30.56 -30.83 0.12
CA GLN A 107 -31.57 -31.24 1.10
C GLN A 107 -32.89 -31.68 0.44
N ILE A 108 -33.30 -31.03 -0.68
CA ILE A 108 -34.44 -31.45 -1.45
C ILE A 108 -34.18 -32.81 -2.13
N LYS A 109 -32.98 -32.99 -2.70
CA LYS A 109 -32.59 -34.24 -3.33
C LYS A 109 -32.58 -35.42 -2.34
N ASP A 110 -32.07 -35.17 -1.13
CA ASP A 110 -31.94 -36.19 -0.08
C ASP A 110 -33.30 -36.48 0.62
N GLY A 111 -34.30 -35.65 0.36
CA GLY A 111 -35.65 -35.78 0.94
C GLY A 111 -35.78 -35.16 2.34
N ASP A 112 -34.77 -34.46 2.82
CA ASP A 112 -34.75 -33.78 4.12
C ASP A 112 -35.60 -32.51 4.09
N LEU A 113 -35.70 -31.88 2.92
CA LEU A 113 -36.50 -30.69 2.67
C LEU A 113 -37.51 -30.96 1.52
N THR A 114 -38.77 -30.67 1.78
CA THR A 114 -39.83 -30.80 0.72
C THR A 114 -39.81 -29.54 -0.14
N TYR A 115 -39.81 -29.72 -1.46
CA TYR A 115 -40.00 -28.61 -2.39
C TYR A 115 -41.28 -27.87 -2.12
N SER A 116 -41.22 -26.57 -2.04
CA SER A 116 -42.39 -25.67 -1.92
C SER A 116 -42.07 -24.33 -2.60
N ALA A 117 -43.12 -23.55 -2.86
CA ALA A 117 -42.98 -22.21 -3.41
C ALA A 117 -42.14 -21.30 -2.51
N ASP A 118 -42.19 -21.46 -1.18
CA ASP A 118 -41.39 -20.67 -0.23
C ASP A 118 -39.91 -21.01 -0.32
N VAL A 119 -39.59 -22.29 -0.45
CA VAL A 119 -38.19 -22.75 -0.64
C VAL A 119 -37.64 -22.26 -1.98
N ALA A 120 -38.45 -22.34 -3.06
CA ALA A 120 -38.06 -21.80 -4.36
C ALA A 120 -37.82 -20.26 -4.31
N ASN A 121 -38.67 -19.54 -3.57
CA ASN A 121 -38.47 -18.08 -3.36
C ASN A 121 -37.24 -17.75 -2.54
N GLN A 122 -36.95 -18.52 -1.50
CA GLN A 122 -35.72 -18.38 -0.71
C GLN A 122 -34.47 -18.57 -1.60
N TYR A 123 -34.47 -19.64 -2.39
CA TYR A 123 -33.38 -19.91 -3.35
C TYR A 123 -33.21 -18.77 -4.37
N ASN A 124 -34.30 -18.29 -4.95
CA ASN A 124 -34.28 -17.17 -5.88
C ASN A 124 -33.77 -15.88 -5.21
N SER A 125 -34.11 -15.63 -3.94
CA SER A 125 -33.62 -14.47 -3.19
C SER A 125 -32.10 -14.53 -2.97
N LEU A 126 -31.56 -15.71 -2.70
CA LEU A 126 -30.12 -15.93 -2.61
C LEU A 126 -29.47 -15.66 -3.97
N ARG A 127 -29.98 -16.24 -5.06
CA ARG A 127 -29.47 -15.94 -6.40
C ARG A 127 -29.50 -14.45 -6.71
N ASP A 128 -30.57 -13.77 -6.43
CA ASP A 128 -30.74 -12.34 -6.73
C ASP A 128 -29.83 -11.45 -5.91
N SER A 129 -29.30 -11.95 -4.79
CA SER A 129 -28.28 -11.25 -4.00
C SER A 129 -26.88 -11.24 -4.66
N ILE A 130 -26.62 -12.15 -5.60
CA ILE A 130 -25.30 -12.26 -6.28
C ILE A 130 -25.06 -11.09 -7.22
N LYS A 131 -26.06 -10.68 -8.00
CA LYS A 131 -25.93 -9.59 -8.96
C LYS A 131 -25.45 -8.26 -8.35
N PRO A 132 -26.08 -7.76 -7.27
CA PRO A 132 -25.61 -6.55 -6.59
C PRO A 132 -24.16 -6.65 -6.08
N ILE A 133 -23.69 -7.85 -5.70
CA ILE A 133 -22.31 -8.05 -5.28
C ILE A 133 -21.35 -7.86 -6.47
N ILE A 134 -21.67 -8.46 -7.62
CA ILE A 134 -20.87 -8.32 -8.84
C ILE A 134 -20.84 -6.86 -9.29
N GLU A 135 -22.01 -6.23 -9.42
CA GLU A 135 -22.19 -4.86 -9.89
C GLU A 135 -21.68 -3.82 -8.89
N GLY A 136 -21.69 -4.12 -7.59
CA GLY A 136 -21.27 -3.22 -6.51
C GLY A 136 -19.81 -3.34 -6.11
N THR A 137 -19.03 -4.25 -6.71
CA THR A 137 -17.61 -4.45 -6.35
C THR A 137 -16.72 -3.47 -7.10
N TYR A 138 -16.42 -2.35 -6.44
CA TYR A 138 -15.59 -1.27 -6.98
C TYR A 138 -14.38 -0.97 -6.11
N HIS A 139 -13.34 -0.47 -6.75
CA HIS A 139 -12.22 0.21 -6.09
C HIS A 139 -11.87 1.48 -6.86
N ASN A 140 -11.93 2.64 -6.21
CA ASN A 140 -11.65 3.95 -6.83
C ASN A 140 -12.39 4.18 -8.16
N GLY A 141 -13.65 3.72 -8.26
CA GLY A 141 -14.47 3.85 -9.47
C GLY A 141 -14.19 2.79 -10.53
N ILE A 142 -13.28 1.84 -10.30
CA ILE A 142 -12.98 0.72 -11.19
C ILE A 142 -13.87 -0.46 -10.81
N ALA A 143 -14.71 -0.92 -11.73
CA ALA A 143 -15.49 -2.15 -11.56
C ALA A 143 -14.56 -3.37 -11.66
N LEU A 144 -14.53 -4.23 -10.63
CA LEU A 144 -13.56 -5.32 -10.56
C LEU A 144 -14.11 -6.65 -11.11
N LEU A 145 -15.43 -6.87 -11.05
CA LEU A 145 -16.05 -8.15 -11.39
C LEU A 145 -17.08 -8.03 -12.53
N ASP A 146 -17.56 -6.82 -12.84
CA ASP A 146 -18.56 -6.59 -13.90
C ASP A 146 -17.90 -6.18 -15.21
N LYS A 147 -17.74 -7.13 -16.14
CA LYS A 147 -17.18 -6.91 -17.47
C LYS A 147 -17.93 -5.85 -18.28
N ASN A 148 -19.23 -5.67 -18.06
CA ASN A 148 -20.00 -4.65 -18.79
C ASN A 148 -19.52 -3.22 -18.54
N GLN A 149 -18.74 -3.02 -17.48
CA GLN A 149 -18.17 -1.73 -17.09
C GLN A 149 -16.66 -1.64 -17.38
N TRP A 150 -16.07 -2.62 -18.06
CA TRP A 150 -14.70 -2.61 -18.49
C TRP A 150 -14.54 -1.86 -19.82
N GLY A 151 -13.30 -1.68 -20.27
CA GLY A 151 -13.00 -0.92 -21.49
C GLY A 151 -12.89 0.60 -21.25
N THR A 152 -12.52 1.00 -20.03
CA THR A 152 -12.23 2.38 -19.64
C THR A 152 -10.72 2.65 -19.66
N ASP A 153 -10.30 3.89 -19.47
CA ASP A 153 -8.88 4.25 -19.34
C ASP A 153 -8.19 3.57 -18.15
N GLN A 154 -8.95 3.14 -17.15
CA GLN A 154 -8.45 2.55 -15.91
C GLN A 154 -8.40 1.01 -15.97
N ILE A 155 -9.34 0.37 -16.66
CA ILE A 155 -9.43 -1.07 -16.83
C ILE A 155 -9.71 -1.41 -18.30
N SER A 156 -8.89 -2.30 -18.87
CA SER A 156 -9.08 -2.71 -20.26
C SER A 156 -10.32 -3.61 -20.44
N ALA A 157 -10.75 -3.82 -21.69
CA ALA A 157 -11.85 -4.73 -22.00
C ALA A 157 -11.58 -6.19 -21.59
N GLU A 158 -10.30 -6.58 -21.37
CA GLU A 158 -9.86 -7.88 -20.87
C GLU A 158 -9.70 -7.91 -19.34
N GLY A 159 -10.17 -6.89 -18.62
CA GLY A 159 -10.08 -6.82 -17.16
C GLY A 159 -8.67 -6.53 -16.62
N LYS A 160 -7.80 -5.88 -17.41
CA LYS A 160 -6.43 -5.55 -17.00
C LYS A 160 -6.35 -4.14 -16.45
N VAL A 161 -5.78 -4.01 -15.26
CA VAL A 161 -5.45 -2.72 -14.62
C VAL A 161 -3.93 -2.60 -14.57
N TYR A 162 -3.38 -1.55 -15.18
CA TYR A 162 -1.95 -1.30 -15.18
C TYR A 162 -1.49 -0.67 -13.86
N ILE A 163 -0.48 -1.28 -13.23
CA ILE A 163 0.13 -0.82 -11.99
C ILE A 163 1.57 -0.40 -12.27
N GLN A 164 1.89 0.86 -12.02
CA GLN A 164 3.26 1.35 -12.13
C GLN A 164 4.06 0.97 -10.87
N SER A 165 5.02 0.08 -11.02
CA SER A 165 5.84 -0.46 -9.92
C SER A 165 7.33 -0.19 -10.06
N LEU A 166 7.77 0.38 -11.19
CA LEU A 166 9.16 0.70 -11.48
C LEU A 166 9.27 2.11 -12.08
N LEU A 167 10.50 2.63 -12.12
CA LEU A 167 10.84 3.85 -12.83
C LEU A 167 10.74 3.59 -14.35
N GLY A 168 9.82 4.26 -15.01
CA GLY A 168 9.65 4.15 -16.46
C GLY A 168 8.19 4.28 -16.89
N THR A 169 7.98 4.33 -18.20
CA THR A 169 6.63 4.32 -18.79
C THR A 169 6.13 2.87 -18.97
N ARG A 170 4.83 2.71 -19.19
CA ARG A 170 4.23 1.40 -19.54
C ARG A 170 4.97 0.74 -20.71
N ALA A 171 5.30 1.48 -21.74
CA ALA A 171 6.02 1.01 -22.92
C ALA A 171 7.46 0.57 -22.60
N ALA A 172 8.08 1.11 -21.57
CA ALA A 172 9.42 0.75 -21.10
C ALA A 172 9.44 -0.31 -19.99
N GLY A 173 8.31 -0.99 -19.74
CA GLY A 173 8.22 -2.02 -18.71
C GLY A 173 8.22 -1.49 -17.27
N GLY A 174 7.76 -0.24 -17.07
CA GLY A 174 7.74 0.40 -15.75
C GLY A 174 6.69 -0.12 -14.77
N GLY A 175 5.98 -1.21 -15.11
CA GLY A 175 4.94 -1.79 -14.26
C GLY A 175 4.45 -3.14 -14.77
N PHE A 176 3.32 -3.57 -14.22
CA PHE A 176 2.67 -4.84 -14.59
C PHE A 176 1.14 -4.66 -14.63
N ASP A 177 0.46 -5.61 -15.29
CA ASP A 177 -0.99 -5.65 -15.33
C ASP A 177 -1.53 -6.59 -14.24
N VAL A 178 -2.48 -6.11 -13.44
CA VAL A 178 -3.34 -6.94 -12.60
C VAL A 178 -4.55 -7.31 -13.44
N VAL A 179 -4.82 -8.62 -13.57
CA VAL A 179 -5.91 -9.13 -14.39
C VAL A 179 -7.05 -9.59 -13.49
N PHE A 180 -8.23 -9.01 -13.69
CA PHE A 180 -9.49 -9.47 -13.10
C PHE A 180 -10.19 -10.41 -14.05
N GLN A 181 -10.89 -11.41 -13.51
CA GLN A 181 -11.62 -12.37 -14.30
C GLN A 181 -13.10 -12.01 -14.34
N GLU A 182 -13.68 -12.14 -15.52
CA GLU A 182 -15.13 -12.01 -15.71
C GLU A 182 -15.86 -13.13 -14.98
N LEU A 183 -16.95 -12.78 -14.30
CA LEU A 183 -17.88 -13.74 -13.75
C LEU A 183 -19.00 -13.99 -14.76
N ASP A 184 -19.41 -15.24 -14.90
CA ASP A 184 -20.57 -15.64 -15.75
C ASP A 184 -21.90 -15.20 -15.11
N LYS A 185 -22.14 -13.88 -15.18
CA LYS A 185 -23.35 -13.26 -14.62
C LYS A 185 -24.63 -13.86 -15.21
N ALA A 186 -24.64 -14.09 -16.53
CA ALA A 186 -25.82 -14.64 -17.21
C ALA A 186 -26.12 -16.06 -16.75
N GLY A 187 -25.08 -16.89 -16.60
CA GLY A 187 -25.24 -18.24 -16.08
C GLY A 187 -25.66 -18.30 -14.62
N LEU A 188 -25.15 -17.37 -13.78
CA LEU A 188 -25.56 -17.23 -12.39
C LEU A 188 -27.02 -16.77 -12.27
N GLU A 189 -27.46 -15.81 -13.10
CA GLU A 189 -28.87 -15.36 -13.17
C GLU A 189 -29.82 -16.43 -13.71
N ALA A 190 -29.31 -17.40 -14.48
CA ALA A 190 -30.09 -18.51 -15.02
C ALA A 190 -30.38 -19.64 -14.00
N LEU A 191 -29.74 -19.60 -12.80
CA LEU A 191 -30.12 -20.49 -11.70
C LEU A 191 -31.56 -20.21 -11.27
N SER A 192 -32.35 -21.23 -10.97
CA SER A 192 -33.78 -21.03 -10.69
C SER A 192 -34.33 -21.99 -9.64
N GLY A 193 -35.03 -21.43 -8.66
CA GLY A 193 -35.77 -22.22 -7.67
C GLY A 193 -36.85 -23.15 -8.29
N ALA A 194 -37.31 -22.87 -9.50
CA ALA A 194 -38.21 -23.77 -10.22
C ALA A 194 -37.54 -25.09 -10.63
N ASN A 195 -36.20 -25.09 -10.82
CA ASN A 195 -35.44 -26.29 -11.16
C ASN A 195 -35.23 -27.23 -9.96
N LEU A 196 -35.61 -26.78 -8.74
CA LEU A 196 -35.48 -27.58 -7.53
C LEU A 196 -36.62 -28.63 -7.39
N GLU A 197 -37.63 -28.56 -8.21
CA GLU A 197 -38.65 -29.60 -8.26
C GLU A 197 -38.00 -30.94 -8.67
N ASN A 198 -38.19 -31.95 -7.83
CA ASN A 198 -37.60 -33.26 -8.07
C ASN A 198 -38.50 -34.03 -9.09
N ASP A 199 -38.31 -33.69 -10.35
CA ASP A 199 -39.05 -34.23 -11.47
C ASP A 199 -38.29 -35.35 -12.20
N PRO A 200 -38.96 -36.20 -12.98
CA PRO A 200 -38.34 -37.26 -13.78
C PRO A 200 -37.38 -36.72 -14.87
N ALA A 201 -37.48 -35.43 -15.21
CA ALA A 201 -36.62 -34.81 -16.21
C ALA A 201 -35.19 -34.47 -15.67
N GLY A 202 -34.99 -34.60 -14.37
CA GLY A 202 -33.68 -34.42 -13.76
C GLY A 202 -33.25 -32.94 -13.64
N SER A 203 -34.20 -32.00 -13.57
CA SER A 203 -33.94 -30.57 -13.45
C SER A 203 -33.13 -30.24 -12.19
N LEU A 204 -33.44 -30.87 -11.06
CA LEU A 204 -32.75 -30.73 -9.79
C LEU A 204 -31.28 -31.19 -9.89
N GLN A 205 -31.00 -32.32 -10.57
CA GLN A 205 -29.62 -32.77 -10.71
C GLN A 205 -28.84 -31.82 -11.61
N ALA A 206 -29.43 -31.33 -12.69
CA ALA A 206 -28.76 -30.35 -13.57
C ALA A 206 -28.46 -29.03 -12.85
N GLU A 207 -29.33 -28.58 -11.92
CA GLU A 207 -29.14 -27.41 -11.11
C GLU A 207 -27.98 -27.61 -10.09
N LEU A 208 -27.93 -28.79 -9.42
CA LEU A 208 -26.85 -29.17 -8.53
C LEU A 208 -25.49 -29.22 -9.26
N ASP A 209 -25.44 -29.72 -10.47
CA ASP A 209 -24.23 -29.80 -11.29
C ASP A 209 -23.74 -28.40 -11.65
N LYS A 210 -24.62 -27.46 -12.00
CA LYS A 210 -24.29 -26.05 -12.23
C LYS A 210 -23.75 -25.38 -10.97
N LEU A 211 -24.44 -25.55 -9.83
CA LEU A 211 -24.01 -25.00 -8.54
C LEU A 211 -22.63 -25.52 -8.14
N SER A 212 -22.41 -26.83 -8.27
CA SER A 212 -21.11 -27.46 -8.00
C SER A 212 -20.00 -26.86 -8.84
N LYS A 213 -20.26 -26.64 -10.13
CA LYS A 213 -19.33 -25.98 -11.04
C LYS A 213 -19.04 -24.55 -10.59
N TYR A 214 -20.08 -23.73 -10.32
CA TYR A 214 -19.87 -22.34 -9.90
C TYR A 214 -19.16 -22.25 -8.55
N VAL A 215 -19.46 -23.10 -7.58
CA VAL A 215 -18.73 -23.16 -6.30
C VAL A 215 -17.25 -23.48 -6.54
N SER A 216 -16.96 -24.43 -7.43
CA SER A 216 -15.57 -24.77 -7.80
C SER A 216 -14.87 -23.60 -8.49
N ASP A 217 -15.54 -22.93 -9.43
CA ASP A 217 -14.99 -21.76 -10.14
C ASP A 217 -14.72 -20.60 -9.16
N MET A 218 -15.62 -20.34 -8.20
CA MET A 218 -15.42 -19.33 -7.16
C MET A 218 -14.28 -19.70 -6.21
N ASN A 219 -14.14 -20.95 -5.81
CA ASN A 219 -13.00 -21.43 -5.00
C ASN A 219 -11.67 -21.16 -5.71
N ASN A 220 -11.56 -21.53 -6.96
CA ASN A 220 -10.34 -21.34 -7.76
C ASN A 220 -10.03 -19.83 -7.89
N LEU A 221 -11.04 -19.01 -8.13
CA LEU A 221 -10.84 -17.57 -8.32
C LEU A 221 -10.46 -16.88 -7.00
N GLU A 222 -11.09 -17.26 -5.88
CA GLU A 222 -10.74 -16.76 -4.55
C GLU A 222 -9.29 -17.11 -4.18
N GLU A 223 -8.86 -18.34 -4.48
CA GLU A 223 -7.48 -18.77 -4.26
C GLU A 223 -6.49 -17.96 -5.10
N ILE A 224 -6.77 -17.78 -6.40
CA ILE A 224 -5.94 -16.94 -7.30
C ILE A 224 -5.82 -15.52 -6.76
N TYR A 225 -6.92 -14.90 -6.34
CA TYR A 225 -6.90 -13.54 -5.82
C TYR A 225 -6.20 -13.45 -4.46
N SER A 226 -6.38 -14.44 -3.58
CA SER A 226 -5.68 -14.52 -2.29
C SER A 226 -4.18 -14.62 -2.48
N GLN A 227 -3.70 -15.50 -3.36
CA GLN A 227 -2.28 -15.64 -3.68
C GLN A 227 -1.71 -14.36 -4.30
N ARG A 228 -2.44 -13.70 -5.20
CA ARG A 228 -2.04 -12.41 -5.78
C ARG A 228 -1.95 -11.31 -4.74
N THR A 229 -2.92 -11.22 -3.84
CA THR A 229 -2.92 -10.26 -2.74
C THR A 229 -1.67 -10.43 -1.87
N GLY A 230 -1.34 -11.65 -1.47
CA GLY A 230 -0.13 -11.97 -0.70
C GLY A 230 1.16 -11.63 -1.46
N GLY A 231 1.23 -11.98 -2.75
CA GLY A 231 2.37 -11.65 -3.61
C GLY A 231 2.60 -10.15 -3.76
N LEU A 232 1.51 -9.37 -3.96
CA LEU A 232 1.57 -7.92 -4.06
C LEU A 232 1.98 -7.26 -2.73
N GLN A 233 1.49 -7.75 -1.59
CA GLN A 233 1.91 -7.27 -0.27
C GLN A 233 3.40 -7.49 -0.03
N TYR A 234 3.89 -8.68 -0.39
CA TYR A 234 5.32 -8.97 -0.30
C TYR A 234 6.16 -8.05 -1.19
N GLN A 235 5.71 -7.82 -2.43
CA GLN A 235 6.37 -6.89 -3.36
C GLN A 235 6.38 -5.46 -2.84
N ALA A 236 5.28 -4.97 -2.27
CA ALA A 236 5.19 -3.64 -1.67
C ALA A 236 6.19 -3.49 -0.50
N THR A 237 6.26 -4.49 0.38
CA THR A 237 7.21 -4.52 1.51
C THR A 237 8.66 -4.53 1.01
N ALA A 238 8.95 -5.28 -0.05
CA ALA A 238 10.28 -5.30 -0.66
C ALA A 238 10.68 -3.94 -1.24
N LEU A 239 9.75 -3.25 -1.91
CA LEU A 239 9.97 -1.89 -2.42
C LEU A 239 10.21 -0.88 -1.29
N ASP A 240 9.42 -0.93 -0.22
CA ASP A 240 9.65 -0.06 0.95
C ASP A 240 11.02 -0.32 1.59
N SER A 241 11.43 -1.58 1.71
CA SER A 241 12.76 -1.95 2.21
C SER A 241 13.89 -1.43 1.31
N GLN A 242 13.72 -1.48 0.00
CA GLN A 242 14.68 -0.91 -0.96
C GLN A 242 14.79 0.62 -0.82
N ALA A 243 13.66 1.31 -0.64
CA ALA A 243 13.65 2.75 -0.42
C ALA A 243 14.37 3.11 0.88
N ASP A 244 14.16 2.36 1.96
CA ASP A 244 14.85 2.54 3.23
C ASP A 244 16.36 2.33 3.12
N LEU A 245 16.82 1.37 2.32
CA LEU A 245 18.25 1.17 2.05
C LEU A 245 18.87 2.36 1.32
N LEU A 246 18.15 2.94 0.34
CA LEU A 246 18.60 4.14 -0.35
C LEU A 246 18.67 5.34 0.58
N ASP A 247 17.68 5.53 1.46
CA ASP A 247 17.69 6.61 2.45
C ASP A 247 18.85 6.44 3.43
N ARG A 248 19.13 5.23 3.92
CA ARG A 248 20.31 4.93 4.75
C ARG A 248 21.62 5.20 4.02
N ALA A 249 21.70 4.89 2.72
CA ALA A 249 22.89 5.20 1.92
C ALA A 249 23.10 6.73 1.79
N VAL A 250 22.01 7.50 1.67
CA VAL A 250 22.06 8.97 1.71
C VAL A 250 22.56 9.47 3.06
N ASP A 251 22.05 8.93 4.15
CA ASP A 251 22.42 9.32 5.51
C ASP A 251 23.88 8.95 5.81
N ALA A 252 24.34 7.77 5.41
CA ALA A 252 25.71 7.34 5.57
C ALA A 252 26.70 8.26 4.83
N ARG A 253 26.37 8.71 3.61
CA ARG A 253 27.19 9.68 2.87
C ARG A 253 27.25 11.05 3.55
N ARG A 254 26.18 11.47 4.22
CA ARG A 254 26.13 12.73 4.95
C ARG A 254 26.84 12.67 6.31
N GLN A 255 26.88 11.49 6.91
CA GLN A 255 27.54 11.23 8.18
C GLN A 255 29.02 10.90 8.01
N ALA A 256 29.47 10.49 6.80
CA ALA A 256 30.87 10.27 6.54
C ALA A 256 31.65 11.58 6.80
N PRO A 257 32.56 11.61 7.76
CA PRO A 257 33.30 12.81 8.04
C PRO A 257 34.19 13.09 6.82
N THR A 258 33.78 14.04 6.00
CA THR A 258 34.76 14.75 5.17
C THR A 258 35.62 15.53 6.17
N LEU A 259 36.67 14.88 6.65
CA LEU A 259 37.69 15.56 7.42
C LEU A 259 38.14 16.76 6.57
N SER A 260 37.88 17.97 7.03
CA SER A 260 38.42 19.15 6.36
C SER A 260 39.93 18.99 6.27
N LEU A 261 40.56 19.56 5.24
CA LEU A 261 42.00 19.57 5.13
C LEU A 261 42.67 20.05 6.45
N GLU A 262 42.03 20.98 7.15
CA GLU A 262 42.39 21.47 8.46
C GLU A 262 42.33 20.40 9.56
N GLU A 263 41.27 19.59 9.60
CA GLU A 263 41.14 18.47 10.55
C GLU A 263 42.16 17.35 10.27
N ILE A 264 42.44 17.09 8.98
CA ILE A 264 43.50 16.14 8.58
C ILE A 264 44.87 16.66 9.02
N LEU A 265 45.18 17.96 8.80
CA LEU A 265 46.41 18.59 9.23
C LEU A 265 46.56 18.62 10.76
N ILE A 266 45.45 18.93 11.49
CA ILE A 266 45.47 18.93 12.95
C ILE A 266 45.68 17.51 13.49
N ARG A 267 45.05 16.49 12.93
CA ARG A 267 45.28 15.09 13.31
C ARG A 267 46.69 14.61 12.98
N LEU A 268 47.26 15.03 11.85
CA LEU A 268 48.66 14.75 11.49
C LEU A 268 49.65 15.44 12.44
N LEU A 269 49.40 16.70 12.78
CA LEU A 269 50.19 17.46 13.76
C LEU A 269 50.10 16.84 15.16
N LEU A 270 48.91 16.49 15.63
CA LEU A 270 48.74 15.85 16.94
C LEU A 270 49.36 14.45 16.99
N ARG A 271 49.39 13.72 15.88
CA ARG A 271 50.07 12.42 15.78
C ARG A 271 51.60 12.56 15.79
N GLN A 272 52.15 13.62 15.20
CA GLN A 272 53.58 13.89 15.23
C GLN A 272 54.06 14.46 16.59
N THR A 273 53.25 15.27 17.27
CA THR A 273 53.58 15.78 18.61
C THR A 273 53.52 14.72 19.68
N GLY A 274 52.65 13.68 19.52
CA GLY A 274 52.57 12.51 20.43
C GLY A 274 53.85 11.64 20.39
N THR A 275 54.55 11.58 19.25
CA THR A 275 55.78 10.80 19.12
C THR A 275 57.02 11.55 19.62
N LEU A 276 56.97 12.88 19.78
CA LEU A 276 58.08 13.70 20.31
C LEU A 276 58.16 13.68 21.85
N ILE A 277 57.09 13.27 22.55
CA ILE A 277 57.10 13.21 24.02
C ILE A 277 57.62 11.86 24.53
N ASP A 278 57.65 10.82 23.71
CA ASP A 278 58.05 9.45 24.10
C ASP A 278 59.58 9.20 23.96
N GLU A 279 60.36 10.15 23.36
CA GLU A 279 61.82 10.02 23.21
C GLU A 279 62.66 10.72 24.31
N THR A 280 61.96 11.28 25.33
CA THR A 280 62.66 12.00 26.41
C THR A 280 62.41 11.48 27.82
N SER A 281 62.14 10.19 27.98
CA SER A 281 62.19 9.56 29.33
C SER A 281 63.10 8.35 29.37
#